data_7373017321c3d04313aa30a060ff19f0
#
_entry.id   7373017321c3d04313aa30a060ff19f0
#
_cell.length_a   1.000
_cell.length_b   1.000
_cell.length_c   1.000
_cell.angle_alpha   90.00
_cell.angle_beta   90.00
_cell.angle_gamma   90.00
#
_symmetry.space_group_name_H-M   'P 1'
#
loop_
_entity.id
_entity.type
_entity.pdbx_description
1 polymer ?
#
loop_
_entity_poly.entity_id
_entity_poly.type
_entity_poly.pdbx_seq_one_letter_code
_entity_poly.pdbx_strand_id
1 'polypeptide(L)'
;MSRATKLKVEDAPAEDTAWAGIPSLSLQQLWFSIQRREWSSLVAVPADRDMPVMDFVKPLYDVGRLAMGDNLRLVDAREVKLTRTAPLIVEMTGAVRGPGSKGGERVLVVIDSVLSHPSGVPVALAADAALLCVEMGKTSLTAARETLQIVGAQRFLGCITLPRP
;
A
#
# COMPACT_ATOMS: atom_id res chain seq x y z
N MET A 1 45.68 10.98 -44.44
CA MET A 1 45.09 9.68 -44.07
C MET A 1 44.70 9.77 -42.60
N SER A 2 43.46 10.07 -42.33
CA SER A 2 42.97 10.26 -40.97
C SER A 2 42.35 8.94 -40.49
N ARG A 3 42.93 8.32 -39.46
CA ARG A 3 42.37 7.14 -38.81
C ARG A 3 41.31 7.62 -37.84
N ALA A 4 40.06 7.37 -38.18
CA ALA A 4 38.95 7.54 -37.25
C ALA A 4 39.04 6.41 -36.18
N THR A 5 39.41 6.78 -34.98
CA THR A 5 39.33 5.88 -33.81
C THR A 5 37.87 5.73 -33.43
N LYS A 6 37.31 4.56 -33.75
CA LYS A 6 35.98 4.16 -33.31
C LYS A 6 36.00 3.96 -31.81
N LEU A 7 35.46 4.91 -31.06
CA LEU A 7 35.18 4.74 -29.66
C LEU A 7 34.14 3.63 -29.50
N LYS A 8 34.61 2.50 -28.97
CA LYS A 8 33.76 1.39 -28.52
C LYS A 8 32.97 1.94 -27.32
N VAL A 9 31.67 2.17 -27.51
CA VAL A 9 30.75 2.38 -26.40
C VAL A 9 30.72 1.04 -25.67
N GLU A 10 31.39 1.00 -24.54
CA GLU A 10 31.33 -0.08 -23.59
C GLU A 10 29.91 -0.06 -23.02
N ASP A 11 29.16 -1.15 -23.24
CA ASP A 11 27.82 -1.32 -22.66
C ASP A 11 27.92 -1.06 -21.16
N ALA A 12 27.24 -0.02 -20.71
CA ALA A 12 27.06 0.22 -19.29
C ALA A 12 26.38 -1.03 -18.70
N PRO A 13 26.88 -1.59 -17.59
CA PRO A 13 26.23 -2.70 -16.95
C PRO A 13 24.81 -2.29 -16.59
N ALA A 14 23.86 -3.15 -16.90
CA ALA A 14 22.46 -2.96 -16.56
C ALA A 14 22.36 -2.56 -15.08
N GLU A 15 21.80 -1.38 -14.80
CA GLU A 15 21.67 -0.80 -13.46
C GLU A 15 20.71 -1.56 -12.53
N ASP A 16 20.23 -2.75 -12.94
CA ASP A 16 19.15 -3.47 -12.27
C ASP A 16 19.55 -4.32 -11.05
N THR A 17 20.82 -4.47 -10.76
CA THR A 17 21.24 -5.39 -9.68
C THR A 17 21.81 -4.74 -8.42
N ALA A 18 22.19 -3.47 -8.47
CA ALA A 18 22.80 -2.79 -7.30
C ALA A 18 21.77 -2.26 -6.29
N TRP A 19 20.48 -2.16 -6.67
CA TRP A 19 19.43 -1.50 -5.89
C TRP A 19 18.35 -2.45 -5.34
N ALA A 20 18.53 -3.75 -5.50
CA ALA A 20 17.56 -4.79 -5.13
C ALA A 20 17.22 -4.85 -3.62
N GLY A 21 17.86 -4.03 -2.79
CA GLY A 21 17.58 -3.95 -1.35
C GLY A 21 17.23 -2.57 -0.82
N ILE A 22 17.25 -1.52 -1.67
CA ILE A 22 16.93 -0.15 -1.24
C ILE A 22 15.54 0.23 -1.76
N PRO A 23 14.58 0.52 -0.87
CA PRO A 23 13.25 0.96 -1.28
C PRO A 23 13.33 2.21 -2.14
N SER A 24 12.42 2.33 -3.14
CA SER A 24 12.39 3.51 -4.00
C SER A 24 12.20 4.79 -3.19
N LEU A 25 12.82 5.88 -3.62
CA LEU A 25 12.71 7.18 -2.96
C LEU A 25 11.23 7.61 -2.85
N SER A 26 10.43 7.34 -3.87
CA SER A 26 8.98 7.65 -3.88
C SER A 26 8.21 6.93 -2.78
N LEU A 27 8.52 5.66 -2.51
CA LEU A 27 7.89 4.90 -1.43
C LEU A 27 8.32 5.41 -0.05
N GLN A 28 9.59 5.80 0.10
CA GLN A 28 10.06 6.42 1.33
C GLN A 28 9.36 7.76 1.59
N GLN A 29 9.24 8.61 0.57
CA GLN A 29 8.52 9.88 0.65
C GLN A 29 7.04 9.67 1.00
N LEU A 30 6.38 8.69 0.36
CA LEU A 30 5.01 8.33 0.70
C LEU A 30 4.91 7.87 2.15
N TRP A 31 5.79 6.96 2.59
CA TRP A 31 5.81 6.49 3.97
C TRP A 31 5.92 7.64 4.97
N PHE A 32 6.87 8.54 4.79
CA PHE A 32 7.02 9.71 5.68
C PHE A 32 5.84 10.69 5.59
N SER A 33 5.21 10.80 4.42
CA SER A 33 4.02 11.65 4.25
C SER A 33 2.84 11.12 5.05
N ILE A 34 2.56 9.83 5.00
CA ILE A 34 1.45 9.22 5.77
C ILE A 34 1.72 9.21 7.26
N GLN A 35 2.99 9.23 7.70
CA GLN A 35 3.37 9.31 9.12
C GLN A 35 3.02 10.67 9.76
N ARG A 36 2.77 11.71 8.98
CA ARG A 36 2.36 13.02 9.50
C ARG A 36 0.94 13.02 10.09
N ARG A 37 0.15 12.00 9.78
CA ARG A 37 -1.18 11.80 10.36
C ARG A 37 -1.11 10.75 11.44
N GLU A 38 -1.90 10.95 12.49
CA GLU A 38 -2.07 9.94 13.52
C GLU A 38 -2.99 8.84 13.00
N TRP A 39 -2.50 7.62 12.98
CA TRP A 39 -3.26 6.42 12.68
C TRP A 39 -2.65 5.21 13.36
N SER A 40 -3.48 4.28 13.78
CA SER A 40 -3.07 2.96 14.29
C SER A 40 -3.35 1.86 13.27
N SER A 41 -4.37 2.05 12.44
CA SER A 41 -4.74 1.15 11.35
C SER A 41 -4.89 1.91 10.03
N LEU A 42 -4.24 1.40 9.00
CA LEU A 42 -4.24 1.97 7.65
C LEU A 42 -4.65 0.88 6.67
N VAL A 43 -5.72 1.09 5.92
CA VAL A 43 -6.20 0.12 4.93
C VAL A 43 -5.76 0.52 3.51
N ALA A 44 -5.19 -0.42 2.78
CA ALA A 44 -4.90 -0.27 1.36
C ALA A 44 -6.11 -0.76 0.55
N VAL A 45 -6.68 0.13 -0.25
CA VAL A 45 -7.91 -0.08 -1.02
C VAL A 45 -7.60 -0.01 -2.51
N PRO A 46 -7.79 -1.10 -3.26
CA PRO A 46 -7.67 -1.06 -4.72
C PRO A 46 -8.72 -0.14 -5.33
N ALA A 47 -8.30 0.74 -6.24
CA ALA A 47 -9.19 1.68 -6.93
C ALA A 47 -10.08 1.02 -7.98
N ASP A 48 -9.72 -0.16 -8.44
CA ASP A 48 -10.43 -0.90 -9.48
C ASP A 48 -10.45 -2.41 -9.17
N ARG A 49 -11.23 -3.16 -9.95
CA ARG A 49 -11.33 -4.62 -9.84
C ARG A 49 -10.04 -5.29 -10.32
N ASP A 50 -9.80 -6.51 -9.85
CA ASP A 50 -8.70 -7.39 -10.32
C ASP A 50 -7.31 -6.77 -10.25
N MET A 51 -7.11 -5.87 -9.29
CA MET A 51 -5.82 -5.20 -9.08
C MET A 51 -4.92 -6.04 -8.17
N PRO A 52 -3.63 -6.21 -8.50
CA PRO A 52 -2.66 -6.93 -7.66
C PRO A 52 -2.23 -6.06 -6.47
N VAL A 53 -3.13 -5.83 -5.52
CA VAL A 53 -2.93 -4.88 -4.42
C VAL A 53 -1.68 -5.17 -3.57
N MET A 54 -1.28 -6.43 -3.43
CA MET A 54 -0.07 -6.78 -2.68
C MET A 54 1.21 -6.27 -3.33
N ASP A 55 1.24 -6.12 -4.65
CA ASP A 55 2.39 -5.56 -5.37
C ASP A 55 2.60 -4.07 -5.06
N PHE A 56 1.54 -3.38 -4.61
CA PHE A 56 1.61 -2.00 -4.11
C PHE A 56 2.01 -1.95 -2.64
N VAL A 57 1.40 -2.82 -1.85
CA VAL A 57 1.47 -2.73 -0.38
C VAL A 57 2.76 -3.33 0.16
N LYS A 58 3.23 -4.44 -0.41
CA LYS A 58 4.43 -5.13 0.09
C LYS A 58 5.67 -4.23 0.08
N PRO A 59 5.99 -3.50 -1.00
CA PRO A 59 7.12 -2.58 -0.99
C PRO A 59 6.97 -1.45 0.03
N LEU A 60 5.75 -0.90 0.20
CA LEU A 60 5.49 0.13 1.21
C LEU A 60 5.64 -0.43 2.63
N TYR A 61 5.15 -1.64 2.86
CA TYR A 61 5.32 -2.34 4.13
C TYR A 61 6.80 -2.58 4.46
N ASP A 62 7.60 -2.98 3.48
CA ASP A 62 9.04 -3.19 3.66
C ASP A 62 9.75 -1.89 4.07
N VAL A 63 9.37 -0.74 3.46
CA VAL A 63 9.85 0.59 3.90
C VAL A 63 9.43 0.86 5.35
N GLY A 64 8.19 0.61 5.68
CA GLY A 64 7.66 0.80 7.04
C GLY A 64 8.37 -0.06 8.07
N ARG A 65 8.68 -1.30 7.72
CA ARG A 65 9.45 -2.23 8.57
C ARG A 65 10.87 -1.75 8.85
N LEU A 66 11.52 -1.14 7.87
CA LEU A 66 12.83 -0.52 8.08
C LEU A 66 12.76 0.65 9.07
N ALA A 67 11.67 1.41 9.04
CA ALA A 67 11.48 2.58 9.91
C ALA A 67 10.96 2.24 11.31
N MET A 68 10.07 1.25 11.43
CA MET A 68 9.33 0.94 12.66
C MET A 68 9.65 -0.42 13.27
N GLY A 69 10.39 -1.29 12.56
CA GLY A 69 10.68 -2.64 13.03
C GLY A 69 9.41 -3.46 13.27
N ASP A 70 9.36 -4.16 14.38
CA ASP A 70 8.23 -5.03 14.75
C ASP A 70 6.96 -4.28 15.18
N ASN A 71 7.03 -2.94 15.26
CA ASN A 71 5.86 -2.11 15.57
C ASN A 71 4.94 -1.90 14.37
N LEU A 72 5.28 -2.41 13.19
CA LEU A 72 4.41 -2.43 12.02
C LEU A 72 4.02 -3.86 11.67
N ARG A 73 2.73 -4.13 11.60
CA ARG A 73 2.15 -5.42 11.24
C ARG A 73 1.37 -5.31 9.93
N LEU A 74 1.46 -6.33 9.09
CA LEU A 74 0.65 -6.47 7.88
C LEU A 74 -0.45 -7.49 8.10
N VAL A 75 -1.68 -7.13 7.79
CA VAL A 75 -2.85 -8.00 7.83
C VAL A 75 -3.42 -8.15 6.42
N ASP A 76 -3.42 -9.37 5.91
CA ASP A 76 -4.03 -9.71 4.63
C ASP A 76 -5.50 -10.06 4.85
N ALA A 77 -6.37 -9.14 4.48
CA ALA A 77 -7.83 -9.27 4.56
C ALA A 77 -8.48 -9.41 3.17
N ARG A 78 -7.70 -9.80 2.17
CA ARG A 78 -8.27 -10.14 0.86
C ARG A 78 -9.14 -11.39 1.00
N GLU A 79 -10.17 -11.47 0.17
CA GLU A 79 -11.16 -12.56 0.20
C GLU A 79 -11.85 -12.74 1.57
N VAL A 80 -11.88 -11.69 2.39
CA VAL A 80 -12.57 -11.76 3.67
C VAL A 80 -14.06 -12.02 3.47
N LYS A 81 -14.56 -13.05 4.13
CA LYS A 81 -15.99 -13.35 4.14
C LYS A 81 -16.71 -12.44 5.14
N LEU A 82 -17.95 -12.09 4.85
CA LEU A 82 -18.75 -11.21 5.71
C LEU A 82 -18.80 -11.69 7.18
N THR A 83 -18.83 -13.01 7.39
CA THR A 83 -18.81 -13.65 8.74
C THR A 83 -17.48 -13.46 9.49
N ARG A 84 -16.42 -13.08 8.80
CA ARG A 84 -15.08 -12.89 9.38
C ARG A 84 -14.71 -11.41 9.56
N THR A 85 -15.53 -10.49 9.07
CA THR A 85 -15.25 -9.05 9.17
C THR A 85 -15.24 -8.56 10.60
N ALA A 86 -16.21 -8.93 11.43
CA ALA A 86 -16.26 -8.48 12.83
C ALA A 86 -15.05 -8.97 13.65
N PRO A 87 -14.66 -10.26 13.62
CA PRO A 87 -13.43 -10.70 14.28
C PRO A 87 -12.17 -9.98 13.76
N LEU A 88 -12.08 -9.74 12.46
CA LEU A 88 -10.95 -9.02 11.87
C LEU A 88 -10.88 -7.56 12.35
N ILE A 89 -12.02 -6.88 12.42
CA ILE A 89 -12.08 -5.50 12.95
C ILE A 89 -11.63 -5.46 14.40
N VAL A 90 -12.04 -6.41 15.21
CA VAL A 90 -11.57 -6.54 16.61
C VAL A 90 -10.06 -6.76 16.65
N GLU A 91 -9.53 -7.61 15.78
CA GLU A 91 -8.08 -7.85 15.68
C GLU A 91 -7.33 -6.57 15.29
N MET A 92 -7.82 -5.82 14.30
CA MET A 92 -7.19 -4.58 13.85
C MET A 92 -7.23 -3.47 14.91
N THR A 93 -8.34 -3.34 15.63
CA THR A 93 -8.58 -2.22 16.56
C THR A 93 -8.32 -2.58 18.02
N GLY A 94 -8.55 -3.83 18.41
CA GLY A 94 -8.46 -4.30 19.78
C GLY A 94 -7.06 -4.77 20.18
N ALA A 95 -6.35 -5.43 19.31
CA ALA A 95 -4.97 -5.90 19.57
C ALA A 95 -3.98 -4.74 19.76
N VAL A 96 -4.26 -3.59 19.15
CA VAL A 96 -3.46 -2.37 19.28
C VAL A 96 -3.68 -1.66 20.62
N ARG A 97 -4.78 -1.95 21.31
CA ARG A 97 -5.19 -1.28 22.55
C ARG A 97 -5.23 -2.19 23.79
N GLY A 98 -4.68 -3.39 23.70
CA GLY A 98 -4.61 -4.30 24.84
C GLY A 98 -3.74 -3.75 25.97
N PRO A 99 -4.03 -4.09 27.25
CA PRO A 99 -3.17 -3.73 28.37
C PRO A 99 -1.79 -4.40 28.18
N GLY A 100 -0.80 -3.60 27.84
CA GLY A 100 0.56 -4.06 27.53
C GLY A 100 1.02 -3.79 26.09
N SER A 101 0.16 -3.28 25.20
CA SER A 101 0.62 -2.81 23.89
C SER A 101 1.50 -1.58 24.13
N LYS A 102 2.76 -1.72 23.76
CA LYS A 102 3.69 -0.58 23.74
C LYS A 102 3.12 0.42 22.76
N GLY A 103 2.81 1.62 23.24
CA GLY A 103 2.29 2.69 22.38
C GLY A 103 3.16 2.85 21.14
N GLY A 104 2.54 2.78 19.96
CA GLY A 104 3.25 2.90 18.69
C GLY A 104 3.08 1.72 17.71
N GLU A 105 2.42 0.63 18.09
CA GLU A 105 2.10 -0.44 17.14
C GLU A 105 1.11 0.05 16.08
N ARG A 106 1.41 -0.21 14.82
CA ARG A 106 0.57 0.14 13.66
C ARG A 106 0.26 -1.08 12.81
N VAL A 107 -0.92 -1.08 12.22
CA VAL A 107 -1.42 -2.17 11.37
C VAL A 107 -1.69 -1.63 9.97
N LEU A 108 -1.07 -2.25 8.99
CA LEU A 108 -1.37 -2.05 7.57
C LEU A 108 -2.26 -3.21 7.11
N VAL A 109 -3.45 -2.90 6.62
CA VAL A 109 -4.46 -3.88 6.22
C VAL A 109 -4.64 -3.84 4.72
N VAL A 110 -4.71 -5.00 4.09
CA VAL A 110 -4.94 -5.15 2.65
C VAL A 110 -6.30 -5.77 2.44
N ILE A 111 -7.13 -5.15 1.62
CA ILE A 111 -8.43 -5.68 1.19
C ILE A 111 -8.50 -5.82 -0.33
N ASP A 112 -9.47 -6.57 -0.80
CA ASP A 112 -9.86 -6.58 -2.21
C ASP A 112 -10.62 -5.31 -2.59
N SER A 113 -10.79 -5.11 -3.89
CA SER A 113 -11.63 -4.02 -4.39
C SER A 113 -13.04 -4.07 -3.79
N VAL A 114 -13.46 -2.99 -3.17
CA VAL A 114 -14.81 -2.86 -2.61
C VAL A 114 -15.90 -2.89 -3.69
N LEU A 115 -15.54 -2.70 -4.96
CA LEU A 115 -16.43 -2.82 -6.10
C LEU A 115 -16.74 -4.27 -6.47
N SER A 116 -15.83 -5.20 -6.13
CA SER A 116 -15.98 -6.64 -6.39
C SER A 116 -16.35 -7.42 -5.13
N HIS A 117 -15.82 -7.02 -4.00
CA HIS A 117 -15.93 -7.68 -2.70
C HIS A 117 -16.43 -6.70 -1.62
N PRO A 118 -17.75 -6.45 -1.55
CA PRO A 118 -18.32 -5.48 -0.60
C PRO A 118 -18.07 -5.82 0.87
N SER A 119 -17.73 -7.08 1.19
CA SER A 119 -17.36 -7.49 2.55
C SER A 119 -16.10 -6.80 3.10
N GLY A 120 -15.28 -6.20 2.22
CA GLY A 120 -14.15 -5.35 2.62
C GLY A 120 -14.55 -3.96 3.13
N VAL A 121 -15.76 -3.49 2.80
CA VAL A 121 -16.23 -2.15 3.20
C VAL A 121 -16.22 -1.94 4.72
N PRO A 122 -16.79 -2.83 5.54
CA PRO A 122 -16.72 -2.67 7.00
C PRO A 122 -15.30 -2.60 7.53
N VAL A 123 -14.37 -3.34 6.95
CA VAL A 123 -12.94 -3.30 7.30
C VAL A 123 -12.33 -1.94 6.96
N ALA A 124 -12.61 -1.43 5.77
CA ALA A 124 -12.15 -0.11 5.34
C ALA A 124 -12.69 1.02 6.23
N LEU A 125 -13.96 0.92 6.63
CA LEU A 125 -14.60 1.92 7.50
C LEU A 125 -14.12 1.86 8.95
N ALA A 126 -13.66 0.70 9.42
CA ALA A 126 -13.13 0.53 10.77
C ALA A 126 -11.68 0.98 10.90
N ALA A 127 -10.91 1.05 9.81
CA ALA A 127 -9.56 1.58 9.82
C ALA A 127 -9.55 3.09 10.07
N ASP A 128 -8.48 3.59 10.70
CA ASP A 128 -8.32 5.03 10.99
C ASP A 128 -8.14 5.85 9.71
N ALA A 129 -7.46 5.26 8.71
CA ALA A 129 -7.18 5.92 7.44
C ALA A 129 -7.07 4.90 6.30
N ALA A 130 -7.04 5.39 5.07
CA ALA A 130 -6.94 4.58 3.87
C ALA A 130 -5.87 5.11 2.90
N LEU A 131 -5.34 4.20 2.09
CA LEU A 131 -4.53 4.49 0.90
C LEU A 131 -5.23 3.94 -0.33
N LEU A 132 -5.33 4.74 -1.37
CA LEU A 132 -5.86 4.30 -2.66
C LEU A 132 -4.74 3.69 -3.49
N CYS A 133 -4.95 2.49 -4.02
CA CYS A 133 -4.01 1.85 -4.94
C CYS A 133 -4.49 2.05 -6.38
N VAL A 134 -3.65 2.62 -7.24
CA VAL A 134 -3.99 2.95 -8.64
C VAL A 134 -2.94 2.35 -9.58
N GLU A 135 -3.37 1.57 -10.54
CA GLU A 135 -2.51 1.08 -11.61
C GLU A 135 -2.59 2.02 -12.81
N MET A 136 -1.48 2.69 -13.10
CA MET A 136 -1.41 3.68 -14.18
C MET A 136 -1.73 3.04 -15.53
N GLY A 137 -2.67 3.64 -16.26
CA GLY A 137 -3.10 3.17 -17.58
C GLY A 137 -4.07 1.99 -17.59
N LYS A 138 -4.43 1.44 -16.41
CA LYS A 138 -5.46 0.40 -16.28
C LYS A 138 -6.64 0.83 -15.41
N THR A 139 -6.38 1.49 -14.28
CA THR A 139 -7.45 1.92 -13.39
C THR A 139 -8.40 2.89 -14.08
N SER A 140 -9.68 2.55 -14.08
CA SER A 140 -10.74 3.41 -14.57
C SER A 140 -10.98 4.57 -13.61
N LEU A 141 -11.11 5.79 -14.15
CA LEU A 141 -11.43 6.97 -13.34
C LEU A 141 -12.80 6.83 -12.65
N THR A 142 -13.76 6.19 -13.33
CA THR A 142 -15.09 5.91 -12.76
C THR A 142 -15.00 4.96 -11.57
N ALA A 143 -14.26 3.85 -11.72
CA ALA A 143 -14.04 2.90 -10.62
C ALA A 143 -13.33 3.56 -9.43
N ALA A 144 -12.31 4.36 -9.67
CA ALA A 144 -11.62 5.11 -8.62
C ALA A 144 -12.56 6.05 -7.87
N ARG A 145 -13.42 6.78 -8.58
CA ARG A 145 -14.43 7.66 -7.96
C ARG A 145 -15.46 6.89 -7.13
N GLU A 146 -15.98 5.78 -7.65
CA GLU A 146 -16.92 4.93 -6.92
C GLU A 146 -16.27 4.39 -5.63
N THR A 147 -15.04 3.92 -5.71
CA THR A 147 -14.28 3.45 -4.54
C THR A 147 -14.12 4.56 -3.50
N LEU A 148 -13.75 5.78 -3.92
CA LEU A 148 -13.65 6.93 -3.03
C LEU A 148 -15.00 7.29 -2.38
N GLN A 149 -16.11 7.15 -3.10
CA GLN A 149 -17.45 7.40 -2.56
C GLN A 149 -17.87 6.35 -1.53
N ILE A 150 -17.59 5.07 -1.79
CA ILE A 150 -17.97 3.97 -0.89
C ILE A 150 -17.20 4.04 0.43
N VAL A 151 -15.89 4.28 0.38
CA VAL A 151 -15.03 4.32 1.57
C VAL A 151 -15.08 5.68 2.27
N GLY A 152 -15.32 6.74 1.50
CA GLY A 152 -15.27 8.13 1.95
C GLY A 152 -13.93 8.79 1.58
N ALA A 153 -13.96 9.73 0.65
CA ALA A 153 -12.77 10.37 0.10
C ALA A 153 -11.89 11.02 1.17
N GLN A 154 -12.47 11.55 2.23
CA GLN A 154 -11.77 12.20 3.35
C GLN A 154 -10.92 11.24 4.19
N ARG A 155 -11.12 9.92 4.07
CA ARG A 155 -10.33 8.91 4.79
C ARG A 155 -8.98 8.62 4.14
N PHE A 156 -8.85 8.96 2.86
CA PHE A 156 -7.64 8.67 2.11
C PHE A 156 -6.53 9.68 2.42
N LEU A 157 -5.39 9.18 2.90
CA LEU A 157 -4.20 9.98 3.18
C LEU A 157 -3.35 10.19 1.92
N GLY A 158 -3.52 9.35 0.92
CA GLY A 158 -2.75 9.41 -0.30
C GLY A 158 -3.08 8.28 -1.26
N CYS A 159 -2.29 8.19 -2.30
CA CYS A 159 -2.43 7.21 -3.36
C CYS A 159 -1.09 6.54 -3.63
N ILE A 160 -1.10 5.22 -3.75
CA ILE A 160 0.03 4.44 -4.25
C ILE A 160 -0.22 4.19 -5.73
N THR A 161 0.76 4.53 -6.55
CA THR A 161 0.68 4.25 -7.99
C THR A 161 1.71 3.22 -8.39
N LEU A 162 1.31 2.21 -9.16
CA LEU A 162 2.25 1.40 -9.91
C LEU A 162 2.42 1.97 -11.30
N PRO A 163 3.67 2.16 -11.76
CA PRO A 163 3.93 2.50 -13.14
C PRO A 163 3.47 1.35 -14.04
N ARG A 164 3.12 1.69 -15.26
CA ARG A 164 2.85 0.71 -16.30
C ARG A 164 4.15 -0.07 -16.58
N PRO A 165 4.10 -1.41 -16.63
CA PRO A 165 5.25 -2.18 -17.05
C PRO A 165 5.64 -1.87 -18.49
#